data_22dd92bfecd424c9326bb3e53fee921e
#
_entry.id   22dd92bfecd424c9326bb3e53fee921e
#
_cell.length_a   1.000
_cell.length_b   1.000
_cell.length_c   1.000
_cell.angle_alpha   90.00
_cell.angle_beta   90.00
_cell.angle_gamma   90.00
#
_symmetry.space_group_name_H-M   'P 1'
#
loop_
_entity.id
_entity.type
_entity.pdbx_description
1 polymer ?
#
loop_
_entity_poly.entity_id
_entity_poly.type
_entity_poly.pdbx_seq_one_letter_code
_entity_poly.pdbx_strand_id
1 'polypeptide(L)'
;VTSERATGQRENLLIVHWHDLGRYLGVYHHPDVYSPRLDRLAAEGILFTRAHATAPLCTPSRGSLFTGRYPQSNGLVGLAHHGWEYRTGVQTLPQLLSESGWYSALFGMQHETSYPKRLGFDEFDVSNSYCEYVVAKAQDWLHNRVPALDGQRFLLTAGFFETHRPYPHERYRPADSAAVELPDYLPDTPEVRQDVAEFYGSSPQPTRRLAGYLTHWPIPA
;
A
#
# COMPACT_ATOMS: atom_id res chain seq x y z
N VAL A 1 2.82 11.97 26.45
CA VAL A 1 4.21 11.51 26.41
C VAL A 1 4.91 12.36 25.38
N THR A 2 5.58 13.43 25.82
CA THR A 2 6.44 14.27 24.99
C THR A 2 7.79 13.59 24.88
N SER A 3 8.02 12.87 23.79
CA SER A 3 9.37 12.46 23.39
C SER A 3 10.13 13.71 22.96
N GLU A 4 11.20 14.07 23.67
CA GLU A 4 12.16 15.05 23.17
C GLU A 4 12.78 14.48 21.89
N ARG A 5 12.38 15.03 20.75
CA ARG A 5 12.98 14.69 19.46
C ARG A 5 14.39 15.27 19.41
N ALA A 6 15.36 14.40 19.12
CA ALA A 6 16.72 14.85 18.85
C ALA A 6 16.67 15.88 17.71
N THR A 7 17.07 17.12 17.99
CA THR A 7 17.12 18.22 17.04
C THR A 7 18.14 17.91 15.96
N GLY A 8 17.66 17.60 14.74
CA GLY A 8 18.52 17.47 13.55
C GLY A 8 18.21 16.32 12.59
N GLN A 9 17.44 15.31 12.99
CA GLN A 9 17.11 14.19 12.11
C GLN A 9 15.94 14.55 11.19
N ARG A 10 16.19 14.56 9.88
CA ARG A 10 15.14 14.82 8.86
C ARG A 10 14.34 13.54 8.66
N GLU A 11 13.04 13.58 8.91
CA GLU A 11 12.15 12.45 8.72
C GLU A 11 11.76 12.33 7.24
N ASN A 12 11.74 11.10 6.73
CA ASN A 12 11.21 10.75 5.42
C ASN A 12 9.82 10.11 5.60
N LEU A 13 9.04 10.04 4.53
CA LEU A 13 7.73 9.42 4.52
C LEU A 13 7.72 8.24 3.57
N LEU A 14 7.34 7.07 4.09
CA LEU A 14 7.12 5.88 3.31
C LEU A 14 5.66 5.45 3.44
N ILE A 15 4.95 5.36 2.31
CA ILE A 15 3.60 4.81 2.23
C ILE A 15 3.68 3.45 1.52
N VAL A 16 3.36 2.39 2.24
CA VAL A 16 3.25 1.04 1.68
C VAL A 16 1.79 0.62 1.74
N HIS A 17 1.21 0.30 0.61
CA HIS A 17 -0.20 -0.05 0.56
C HIS A 17 -0.48 -1.23 -0.36
N TRP A 18 -1.37 -2.09 0.10
CA TRP A 18 -1.92 -3.22 -0.65
C TRP A 18 -3.28 -2.86 -1.23
N HIS A 19 -3.76 -3.73 -2.11
CA HIS A 19 -5.10 -3.65 -2.66
C HIS A 19 -6.02 -4.62 -1.89
N ASP A 20 -7.17 -4.15 -1.44
CA ASP A 20 -8.25 -4.96 -0.83
C ASP A 20 -7.85 -5.77 0.44
N LEU A 21 -6.69 -5.53 1.04
CA LEU A 21 -6.15 -6.34 2.13
C LEU A 21 -6.99 -6.30 3.42
N GLY A 22 -7.56 -5.14 3.77
CA GLY A 22 -8.36 -4.98 4.98
C GLY A 22 -7.58 -5.31 6.27
N ARG A 23 -8.22 -6.07 7.17
CA ARG A 23 -7.63 -6.51 8.44
C ARG A 23 -7.09 -7.95 8.40
N TYR A 24 -6.91 -8.51 7.22
CA TYR A 24 -6.44 -9.88 7.03
C TYR A 24 -4.92 -9.97 7.21
N LEU A 25 -4.46 -9.78 8.46
CA LEU A 25 -3.06 -9.81 8.89
C LEU A 25 -2.93 -10.47 10.26
N GLY A 26 -1.78 -11.08 10.53
CA GLY A 26 -1.48 -11.72 11.83
C GLY A 26 -1.62 -10.77 13.01
N VAL A 27 -1.21 -9.49 12.85
CA VAL A 27 -1.35 -8.45 13.89
C VAL A 27 -2.81 -8.18 14.31
N TYR A 28 -3.77 -8.51 13.45
CA TYR A 28 -5.20 -8.49 13.78
C TYR A 28 -5.75 -9.86 14.17
N HIS A 29 -4.86 -10.82 14.48
CA HIS A 29 -5.17 -12.17 14.91
C HIS A 29 -5.87 -13.04 13.86
N HIS A 30 -5.63 -12.77 12.57
CA HIS A 30 -6.19 -13.59 11.50
C HIS A 30 -5.43 -14.94 11.41
N PRO A 31 -6.12 -16.10 11.56
CA PRO A 31 -5.45 -17.40 11.70
C PRO A 31 -4.77 -17.87 10.40
N ASP A 32 -5.34 -17.52 9.25
CA ASP A 32 -4.90 -18.03 7.94
C ASP A 32 -3.87 -17.14 7.26
N VAL A 33 -3.48 -16.02 7.87
CA VAL A 33 -2.51 -15.08 7.30
C VAL A 33 -1.30 -14.91 8.18
N TYR A 34 -0.14 -15.24 7.64
CA TYR A 34 1.14 -15.11 8.33
C TYR A 34 1.90 -13.87 7.85
N SER A 35 1.97 -12.82 8.69
CA SER A 35 2.54 -11.51 8.34
C SER A 35 3.61 -10.99 9.34
N PRO A 36 4.64 -11.78 9.71
CA PRO A 36 5.51 -11.50 10.86
C PRO A 36 6.27 -10.18 10.77
N ARG A 37 6.50 -9.64 9.56
CA ARG A 37 7.17 -8.36 9.37
C ARG A 37 6.27 -7.18 9.63
N LEU A 38 5.01 -7.27 9.19
CA LEU A 38 3.99 -6.26 9.50
C LEU A 38 3.61 -6.33 10.99
N ASP A 39 3.58 -7.54 11.56
CA ASP A 39 3.34 -7.75 12.99
C ASP A 39 4.45 -7.09 13.83
N ARG A 40 5.71 -7.26 13.41
CA ARG A 40 6.85 -6.58 14.04
C ARG A 40 6.76 -5.05 13.88
N LEU A 41 6.48 -4.54 12.68
CA LEU A 41 6.31 -3.11 12.44
C LEU A 41 5.21 -2.52 13.34
N ALA A 42 4.10 -3.24 13.50
CA ALA A 42 3.01 -2.84 14.37
C ALA A 42 3.41 -2.84 15.86
N ALA A 43 4.27 -3.79 16.28
CA ALA A 43 4.79 -3.86 17.66
C ALA A 43 5.78 -2.72 17.95
N GLU A 44 6.52 -2.26 16.97
CA GLU A 44 7.50 -1.16 17.09
C GLU A 44 6.85 0.23 16.86
N GLY A 45 5.64 0.29 16.32
CA GLY A 45 4.94 1.51 15.92
C GLY A 45 3.57 1.70 16.57
N ILE A 46 2.63 2.24 15.80
CA ILE A 46 1.24 2.48 16.23
C ILE A 46 0.31 1.62 15.38
N LEU A 47 -0.46 0.75 16.01
CA LEU A 47 -1.49 -0.04 15.37
C LEU A 47 -2.86 0.63 15.49
N PHE A 48 -3.48 0.95 14.36
CA PHE A 48 -4.84 1.48 14.29
C PHE A 48 -5.85 0.32 14.22
N THR A 49 -6.52 0.04 15.32
CA THR A 49 -7.50 -1.07 15.42
C THR A 49 -8.86 -0.73 14.82
N ARG A 50 -9.14 0.54 14.56
CA ARG A 50 -10.41 1.07 14.02
C ARG A 50 -10.19 2.03 12.84
N ALA A 51 -9.24 1.72 11.97
CA ALA A 51 -9.08 2.45 10.71
C ALA A 51 -10.15 2.01 9.71
N HIS A 52 -10.76 2.96 9.02
CA HIS A 52 -11.81 2.72 8.04
C HIS A 52 -11.43 3.35 6.70
N ALA A 53 -11.61 2.61 5.62
CA ALA A 53 -11.57 3.18 4.29
C ALA A 53 -12.75 4.15 4.10
N THR A 54 -12.50 5.26 3.41
CA THR A 54 -13.53 6.28 3.16
C THR A 54 -14.57 5.86 2.14
N ALA A 55 -14.26 4.81 1.36
CA ALA A 55 -15.17 4.17 0.41
C ALA A 55 -14.74 2.72 0.19
N PRO A 56 -15.67 1.80 -0.10
CA PRO A 56 -15.38 0.39 -0.40
C PRO A 56 -15.00 0.20 -1.88
N LEU A 57 -14.23 1.12 -2.46
CA LEU A 57 -13.84 1.13 -3.86
C LEU A 57 -12.45 1.79 -4.01
N CYS A 58 -11.60 1.23 -4.87
CA CYS A 58 -10.17 1.58 -4.97
C CYS A 58 -9.92 3.08 -5.25
N THR A 59 -10.39 3.64 -6.35
CA THR A 59 -10.14 5.05 -6.70
C THR A 59 -10.64 6.02 -5.63
N PRO A 60 -11.88 5.95 -5.14
CA PRO A 60 -12.35 6.85 -4.08
C PRO A 60 -11.55 6.75 -2.77
N SER A 61 -11.22 5.53 -2.35
CA SER A 61 -10.45 5.30 -1.12
C SER A 61 -9.02 5.83 -1.25
N ARG A 62 -8.33 5.54 -2.37
CA ARG A 62 -6.98 6.04 -2.64
C ARG A 62 -6.96 7.55 -2.81
N GLY A 63 -7.94 8.11 -3.51
CA GLY A 63 -8.09 9.54 -3.64
C GLY A 63 -8.21 10.26 -2.29
N SER A 64 -8.87 9.63 -1.33
CA SER A 64 -8.92 10.16 0.05
C SER A 64 -7.59 10.04 0.77
N LEU A 65 -6.86 8.92 0.60
CA LEU A 65 -5.54 8.72 1.18
C LEU A 65 -4.56 9.81 0.74
N PHE A 66 -4.55 10.14 -0.55
CA PHE A 66 -3.59 11.09 -1.11
C PHE A 66 -4.06 12.56 -1.09
N THR A 67 -5.27 12.85 -0.62
CA THR A 67 -5.75 14.25 -0.53
C THR A 67 -6.18 14.65 0.87
N GLY A 68 -6.34 13.69 1.79
CA GLY A 68 -6.94 13.93 3.11
C GLY A 68 -8.42 14.37 3.02
N ARG A 69 -9.10 14.15 1.88
CA ARG A 69 -10.48 14.60 1.65
C ARG A 69 -11.38 13.42 1.32
N TYR A 70 -12.62 13.48 1.77
CA TYR A 70 -13.63 12.49 1.36
C TYR A 70 -13.89 12.51 -0.15
N PRO A 71 -14.31 11.37 -0.76
CA PRO A 71 -14.56 11.27 -2.20
C PRO A 71 -15.48 12.37 -2.75
N GLN A 72 -16.53 12.72 -2.01
CA GLN A 72 -17.47 13.77 -2.39
C GLN A 72 -16.81 15.15 -2.47
N SER A 73 -15.75 15.37 -1.70
CA SER A 73 -15.02 16.63 -1.67
C SER A 73 -13.88 16.66 -2.70
N ASN A 74 -13.19 15.52 -2.93
CA ASN A 74 -12.10 15.46 -3.89
C ASN A 74 -12.55 15.18 -5.33
N GLY A 75 -13.79 14.69 -5.54
CA GLY A 75 -14.38 14.40 -6.84
C GLY A 75 -14.30 12.95 -7.29
N LEU A 76 -13.51 12.11 -6.64
CA LEU A 76 -13.35 10.70 -7.00
C LEU A 76 -14.40 9.83 -6.31
N VAL A 77 -15.65 9.86 -6.79
CA VAL A 77 -16.74 9.04 -6.25
C VAL A 77 -16.95 7.74 -7.03
N GLY A 78 -16.20 7.52 -8.11
CA GLY A 78 -16.18 6.31 -8.91
C GLY A 78 -14.79 6.02 -9.45
N LEU A 79 -14.66 5.02 -10.32
CA LEU A 79 -13.37 4.53 -10.82
C LEU A 79 -12.77 5.47 -11.88
N ALA A 80 -11.47 5.74 -11.82
CA ALA A 80 -10.76 6.61 -12.75
C ALA A 80 -10.89 6.15 -14.22
N HIS A 81 -10.85 4.83 -14.48
CA HIS A 81 -11.04 4.30 -15.83
C HIS A 81 -12.48 4.42 -16.37
N HIS A 82 -13.43 4.85 -15.52
CA HIS A 82 -14.79 5.24 -15.91
C HIS A 82 -14.92 6.77 -16.03
N GLY A 83 -13.81 7.51 -16.11
CA GLY A 83 -13.80 8.96 -16.33
C GLY A 83 -13.89 9.82 -15.08
N TRP A 84 -13.80 9.20 -13.87
CA TRP A 84 -13.73 9.99 -12.64
C TRP A 84 -12.35 10.58 -12.45
N GLU A 85 -12.30 11.88 -12.17
CA GLU A 85 -11.07 12.65 -11.97
C GLU A 85 -11.20 13.55 -10.74
N TYR A 86 -10.06 13.97 -10.19
CA TYR A 86 -10.04 14.97 -9.14
C TYR A 86 -10.70 16.28 -9.60
N ARG A 87 -11.43 16.91 -8.71
CA ARG A 87 -11.94 18.28 -8.95
C ARG A 87 -10.78 19.24 -9.16
N THR A 88 -11.01 20.24 -9.98
CA THR A 88 -10.06 21.35 -10.19
C THR A 88 -9.69 21.98 -8.85
N GLY A 89 -8.38 22.19 -8.64
CA GLY A 89 -7.84 22.79 -7.41
C GLY A 89 -7.67 21.83 -6.24
N VAL A 90 -7.98 20.54 -6.41
CA VAL A 90 -7.61 19.52 -5.41
C VAL A 90 -6.13 19.19 -5.59
N GLN A 91 -5.36 19.42 -4.54
CA GLN A 91 -3.94 19.03 -4.49
C GLN A 91 -3.79 17.66 -3.82
N THR A 92 -2.85 16.88 -4.31
CA THR A 92 -2.44 15.60 -3.75
C THR A 92 -1.31 15.77 -2.74
N LEU A 93 -1.08 14.78 -1.92
CA LEU A 93 0.02 14.78 -0.95
C LEU A 93 1.40 15.05 -1.59
N PRO A 94 1.81 14.37 -2.70
CA PRO A 94 3.09 14.68 -3.32
C PRO A 94 3.17 16.13 -3.84
N GLN A 95 2.09 16.71 -4.38
CA GLN A 95 2.08 18.11 -4.79
C GLN A 95 2.30 19.05 -3.61
N LEU A 96 1.60 18.83 -2.48
CA LEU A 96 1.77 19.63 -1.27
C LEU A 96 3.17 19.51 -0.66
N LEU A 97 3.73 18.31 -0.68
CA LEU A 97 5.08 18.07 -0.16
C LEU A 97 6.15 18.71 -1.07
N SER A 98 5.95 18.69 -2.39
CA SER A 98 6.83 19.36 -3.35
C SER A 98 6.96 20.87 -3.08
N GLU A 99 5.87 21.54 -2.71
CA GLU A 99 5.89 22.95 -2.30
C GLU A 99 6.77 23.21 -1.05
N SER A 100 7.02 22.16 -0.26
CA SER A 100 7.88 22.18 0.93
C SER A 100 9.26 21.60 0.67
N GLY A 101 9.63 21.43 -0.60
CA GLY A 101 10.96 20.96 -1.04
C GLY A 101 11.21 19.46 -0.84
N TRP A 102 10.16 18.63 -0.73
CA TRP A 102 10.29 17.19 -0.71
C TRP A 102 10.44 16.64 -2.13
N TYR A 103 11.20 15.56 -2.24
CA TYR A 103 11.25 14.74 -3.46
C TYR A 103 10.31 13.55 -3.32
N SER A 104 9.63 13.14 -4.38
CA SER A 104 8.62 12.10 -4.27
C SER A 104 8.72 11.03 -5.35
N ALA A 105 8.56 9.77 -4.97
CA ALA A 105 8.55 8.63 -5.88
C ALA A 105 7.35 7.71 -5.64
N LEU A 106 6.81 7.14 -6.73
CA LEU A 106 5.74 6.16 -6.72
C LEU A 106 6.12 4.93 -7.53
N PHE A 107 6.07 3.76 -6.94
CA PHE A 107 6.26 2.50 -7.64
C PHE A 107 5.06 1.57 -7.48
N GLY A 108 4.60 1.01 -8.60
CA GLY A 108 3.53 0.05 -8.66
C GLY A 108 2.13 0.64 -8.73
N MET A 109 1.22 0.13 -7.91
CA MET A 109 -0.21 0.41 -8.02
C MET A 109 -0.54 1.86 -7.68
N GLN A 110 -1.15 2.53 -8.64
CA GLN A 110 -1.99 3.70 -8.46
C GLN A 110 -3.31 3.49 -9.22
N HIS A 111 -4.38 4.07 -8.77
CA HIS A 111 -5.69 3.92 -9.41
C HIS A 111 -6.56 5.18 -9.23
N GLU A 112 -5.91 6.29 -8.93
CA GLU A 112 -6.56 7.58 -8.65
C GLU A 112 -6.85 8.36 -9.93
N THR A 113 -6.09 8.09 -10.99
CA THR A 113 -6.23 8.77 -12.28
C THR A 113 -5.73 7.91 -13.43
N SER A 114 -6.27 8.11 -14.61
CA SER A 114 -5.73 7.55 -15.87
C SER A 114 -4.43 8.25 -16.34
N TYR A 115 -4.04 9.34 -15.67
CA TYR A 115 -2.87 10.15 -16.02
C TYR A 115 -1.91 10.29 -14.82
N PRO A 116 -1.03 9.32 -14.53
CA PRO A 116 -0.19 9.30 -13.33
C PRO A 116 0.62 10.59 -13.08
N LYS A 117 1.05 11.28 -14.12
CA LYS A 117 1.74 12.58 -14.00
C LYS A 117 0.94 13.63 -13.23
N ARG A 118 -0.39 13.55 -13.22
CA ARG A 118 -1.26 14.48 -12.49
C ARG A 118 -1.19 14.31 -10.98
N LEU A 119 -0.68 13.19 -10.51
CA LEU A 119 -0.49 12.95 -9.07
C LEU A 119 0.62 13.81 -8.47
N GLY A 120 1.55 14.31 -9.28
CA GLY A 120 2.60 15.23 -8.84
C GLY A 120 3.82 14.57 -8.21
N PHE A 121 4.01 13.26 -8.42
CA PHE A 121 5.27 12.60 -8.07
C PHE A 121 6.39 13.03 -9.03
N ASP A 122 7.59 13.24 -8.50
CA ASP A 122 8.78 13.59 -9.29
C ASP A 122 9.25 12.41 -10.14
N GLU A 123 9.17 11.19 -9.59
CA GLU A 123 9.44 9.94 -10.30
C GLU A 123 8.28 8.97 -10.09
N PHE A 124 7.95 8.19 -11.12
CA PHE A 124 7.02 7.08 -10.97
C PHE A 124 7.27 5.96 -11.96
N ASP A 125 6.96 4.73 -11.56
CA ASP A 125 6.90 3.56 -12.41
C ASP A 125 5.68 2.71 -12.03
N VAL A 126 4.67 2.74 -12.88
CA VAL A 126 3.39 2.03 -12.72
C VAL A 126 3.22 0.90 -13.73
N SER A 127 4.31 0.50 -14.38
CA SER A 127 4.29 -0.53 -15.44
C SER A 127 3.99 -1.93 -14.92
N ASN A 128 4.32 -2.19 -13.65
CA ASN A 128 4.04 -3.44 -12.98
C ASN A 128 3.80 -3.19 -11.48
N SER A 129 2.72 -3.74 -10.96
CA SER A 129 2.28 -3.53 -9.57
C SER A 129 2.40 -4.77 -8.69
N TYR A 130 2.95 -5.88 -9.18
CA TYR A 130 3.20 -7.05 -8.34
C TYR A 130 4.31 -6.81 -7.33
N CYS A 131 4.15 -7.34 -6.11
CA CYS A 131 5.05 -7.11 -4.99
C CYS A 131 6.53 -7.28 -5.32
N GLU A 132 6.92 -8.33 -6.03
CA GLU A 132 8.33 -8.59 -6.38
C GLU A 132 8.95 -7.44 -7.17
N TYR A 133 8.23 -6.93 -8.16
CA TYR A 133 8.70 -5.82 -8.99
C TYR A 133 8.77 -4.52 -8.19
N VAL A 134 7.70 -4.20 -7.47
CA VAL A 134 7.61 -2.95 -6.71
C VAL A 134 8.67 -2.87 -5.63
N VAL A 135 8.88 -3.99 -4.90
CA VAL A 135 9.92 -4.06 -3.86
C VAL A 135 11.31 -3.89 -4.47
N ALA A 136 11.61 -4.56 -5.60
CA ALA A 136 12.90 -4.41 -6.26
C ALA A 136 13.16 -2.96 -6.71
N LYS A 137 12.15 -2.30 -7.28
CA LYS A 137 12.23 -0.89 -7.69
C LYS A 137 12.41 0.05 -6.50
N ALA A 138 11.64 -0.15 -5.44
CA ALA A 138 11.76 0.67 -4.24
C ALA A 138 13.12 0.52 -3.56
N GLN A 139 13.67 -0.69 -3.51
CA GLN A 139 15.02 -0.94 -2.97
C GLN A 139 16.11 -0.33 -3.83
N ASP A 140 16.03 -0.49 -5.15
CA ASP A 140 16.97 0.13 -6.08
C ASP A 140 16.97 1.66 -5.91
N TRP A 141 15.79 2.27 -5.84
CA TRP A 141 15.62 3.70 -5.64
C TRP A 141 16.22 4.17 -4.31
N LEU A 142 15.94 3.46 -3.22
CA LEU A 142 16.51 3.79 -1.91
C LEU A 142 18.03 3.67 -1.87
N HIS A 143 18.58 2.68 -2.55
CA HIS A 143 20.03 2.46 -2.59
C HIS A 143 20.78 3.43 -3.51
N ASN A 144 20.23 3.68 -4.69
CA ASN A 144 20.95 4.36 -5.76
C ASN A 144 20.50 5.82 -5.94
N ARG A 145 19.22 6.12 -5.68
CA ARG A 145 18.67 7.46 -5.92
C ARG A 145 18.70 8.35 -4.68
N VAL A 146 18.32 7.82 -3.52
CA VAL A 146 18.27 8.60 -2.26
C VAL A 146 19.61 9.24 -1.89
N PRO A 147 20.79 8.58 -2.01
CA PRO A 147 22.07 9.24 -1.76
C PRO A 147 22.32 10.49 -2.62
N ALA A 148 21.79 10.49 -3.86
CA ALA A 148 21.93 11.64 -4.77
C ALA A 148 20.98 12.81 -4.43
N LEU A 149 20.03 12.63 -3.50
CA LEU A 149 19.15 13.70 -3.03
C LEU A 149 19.83 14.62 -1.99
N ASP A 150 21.06 14.32 -1.59
CA ASP A 150 21.88 15.15 -0.71
C ASP A 150 21.15 15.62 0.56
N GLY A 151 20.47 14.69 1.23
CA GLY A 151 19.71 14.95 2.45
C GLY A 151 18.36 15.67 2.23
N GLN A 152 17.89 15.83 1.00
CA GLN A 152 16.52 16.27 0.72
C GLN A 152 15.54 15.24 1.27
N ARG A 153 14.47 15.70 1.94
CA ARG A 153 13.41 14.82 2.43
C ARG A 153 12.66 14.19 1.27
N PHE A 154 12.21 12.95 1.46
CA PHE A 154 11.48 12.27 0.41
C PHE A 154 10.17 11.61 0.90
N LEU A 155 9.22 11.51 -0.02
CA LEU A 155 8.07 10.61 0.03
C LEU A 155 8.32 9.45 -0.93
N LEU A 156 8.31 8.22 -0.41
CA LEU A 156 8.28 7.02 -1.25
C LEU A 156 6.93 6.31 -1.07
N THR A 157 6.26 6.05 -2.17
CA THR A 157 5.01 5.28 -2.20
C THR A 157 5.24 3.97 -2.93
N ALA A 158 4.98 2.85 -2.26
CA ALA A 158 5.03 1.50 -2.82
C ALA A 158 3.63 0.88 -2.79
N GLY A 159 3.02 0.73 -3.95
CA GLY A 159 1.67 0.21 -4.11
C GLY A 159 1.66 -1.18 -4.73
N PHE A 160 0.99 -2.15 -4.08
CA PHE A 160 0.93 -3.53 -4.54
C PHE A 160 -0.45 -3.86 -5.12
N PHE A 161 -0.45 -4.68 -6.17
CA PHE A 161 -1.66 -5.26 -6.76
C PHE A 161 -2.30 -6.29 -5.84
N GLU A 162 -1.46 -7.01 -5.13
CA GLU A 162 -1.92 -8.00 -4.15
C GLU A 162 -2.74 -7.27 -3.06
N THR A 163 -3.87 -7.71 -2.72
CA THR A 163 -4.58 -8.99 -2.88
C THR A 163 -5.78 -8.89 -3.86
N HIS A 164 -5.63 -8.17 -4.95
CA HIS A 164 -6.72 -7.94 -5.92
C HIS A 164 -6.90 -9.15 -6.87
N ARG A 165 -8.14 -9.40 -7.27
CA ARG A 165 -8.45 -10.38 -8.33
C ARG A 165 -8.00 -9.88 -9.72
N PRO A 166 -7.68 -10.78 -10.65
CA PRO A 166 -7.56 -12.25 -10.47
C PRO A 166 -6.33 -12.60 -9.65
N TYR A 167 -6.43 -13.67 -8.85
CA TYR A 167 -5.30 -14.17 -8.07
C TYR A 167 -4.39 -15.00 -8.97
N PRO A 168 -3.11 -14.62 -9.18
CA PRO A 168 -2.23 -15.34 -10.10
C PRO A 168 -1.70 -16.63 -9.46
N HIS A 169 -2.30 -17.76 -9.79
CA HIS A 169 -1.97 -19.10 -9.24
C HIS A 169 -0.51 -19.50 -9.48
N GLU A 170 0.12 -18.97 -10.52
CA GLU A 170 1.55 -19.19 -10.80
C GLU A 170 2.47 -18.49 -9.78
N ARG A 171 1.95 -17.53 -9.03
CA ARG A 171 2.70 -16.75 -8.03
C ARG A 171 2.41 -17.18 -6.61
N TYR A 172 1.16 -17.49 -6.31
CA TYR A 172 0.67 -17.73 -4.96
C TYR A 172 -0.07 -19.07 -4.89
N ARG A 173 0.15 -19.80 -3.80
CA ARG A 173 -0.63 -21.00 -3.51
C ARG A 173 -1.84 -20.60 -2.66
N PRO A 174 -3.04 -21.00 -3.05
CA PRO A 174 -4.22 -20.87 -2.20
C PRO A 174 -3.99 -21.49 -0.81
N ALA A 175 -4.66 -20.95 0.20
CA ALA A 175 -4.83 -21.62 1.47
C ALA A 175 -5.68 -22.90 1.30
N ASP A 176 -5.83 -23.69 2.34
CA ASP A 176 -6.73 -24.85 2.30
C ASP A 176 -8.20 -24.39 2.36
N SER A 177 -8.90 -24.49 1.25
CA SER A 177 -10.30 -24.06 1.14
C SER A 177 -11.26 -24.79 2.08
N ALA A 178 -10.89 -26.01 2.52
CA ALA A 178 -11.70 -26.74 3.50
C ALA A 178 -11.53 -26.21 4.94
N ALA A 179 -10.40 -25.57 5.21
CA ALA A 179 -10.01 -25.11 6.55
C ALA A 179 -10.12 -23.60 6.75
N VAL A 180 -10.26 -22.80 5.66
CA VAL A 180 -10.30 -21.33 5.80
C VAL A 180 -11.45 -20.84 6.66
N GLU A 181 -11.17 -19.86 7.50
CA GLU A 181 -12.17 -19.10 8.23
C GLU A 181 -12.84 -18.07 7.32
N LEU A 182 -14.15 -18.18 7.15
CA LEU A 182 -14.93 -17.24 6.34
C LEU A 182 -15.37 -16.05 7.18
N PRO A 183 -15.35 -14.83 6.63
CA PRO A 183 -16.04 -13.70 7.24
C PRO A 183 -17.55 -13.98 7.38
N ASP A 184 -18.13 -13.59 8.48
CA ASP A 184 -19.54 -13.83 8.83
C ASP A 184 -20.56 -13.31 7.78
N TYR A 185 -20.15 -12.34 6.98
CA TYR A 185 -20.98 -11.73 5.93
C TYR A 185 -20.95 -12.48 4.60
N LEU A 186 -20.11 -13.52 4.46
CA LEU A 186 -20.03 -14.34 3.25
C LEU A 186 -20.80 -15.66 3.43
N PRO A 187 -21.50 -16.14 2.39
CA PRO A 187 -22.15 -17.45 2.44
C PRO A 187 -21.09 -18.57 2.43
N ASP A 188 -21.35 -19.61 3.21
CA ASP A 188 -20.48 -20.80 3.25
C ASP A 188 -20.83 -21.75 2.09
N THR A 189 -20.19 -21.52 0.95
CA THR A 189 -20.25 -22.40 -0.23
C THR A 189 -18.87 -22.81 -0.71
N PRO A 190 -18.71 -23.92 -1.43
CA PRO A 190 -17.41 -24.34 -1.97
C PRO A 190 -16.73 -23.26 -2.80
N GLU A 191 -17.48 -22.51 -3.61
CA GLU A 191 -16.97 -21.44 -4.47
C GLU A 191 -16.43 -20.26 -3.65
N VAL A 192 -17.16 -19.86 -2.60
CA VAL A 192 -16.73 -18.78 -1.70
C VAL A 192 -15.50 -19.21 -0.89
N ARG A 193 -15.48 -20.45 -0.39
CA ARG A 193 -14.31 -21.00 0.30
C ARG A 193 -13.07 -21.01 -0.59
N GLN A 194 -13.23 -21.41 -1.85
CA GLN A 194 -12.14 -21.41 -2.82
C GLN A 194 -11.63 -19.98 -3.08
N ASP A 195 -12.51 -19.02 -3.31
CA ASP A 195 -12.16 -17.63 -3.55
C ASP A 195 -11.44 -17.00 -2.34
N VAL A 196 -11.92 -17.26 -1.14
CA VAL A 196 -11.28 -16.79 0.11
C VAL A 196 -9.93 -17.45 0.33
N ALA A 197 -9.78 -18.74 0.00
CA ALA A 197 -8.50 -19.43 0.07
C ALA A 197 -7.46 -18.83 -0.89
N GLU A 198 -7.86 -18.44 -2.08
CA GLU A 198 -7.02 -17.74 -3.05
C GLU A 198 -6.62 -16.34 -2.56
N PHE A 199 -7.58 -15.60 -2.00
CA PHE A 199 -7.32 -14.31 -1.38
C PHE A 199 -6.27 -14.42 -0.25
N TYR A 200 -6.43 -15.36 0.68
CA TYR A 200 -5.46 -15.55 1.76
C TYR A 200 -4.11 -16.03 1.24
N GLY A 201 -4.09 -16.86 0.21
CA GLY A 201 -2.86 -17.29 -0.45
C GLY A 201 -2.09 -16.14 -1.11
N SER A 202 -2.80 -15.14 -1.64
CA SER A 202 -2.22 -13.92 -2.24
C SER A 202 -1.90 -12.81 -1.22
N SER A 203 -2.39 -12.95 0.03
CA SER A 203 -2.06 -12.03 1.12
C SER A 203 -0.55 -12.04 1.38
N PRO A 204 0.02 -11.02 2.06
CA PRO A 204 1.46 -10.92 2.28
C PRO A 204 1.98 -12.09 3.14
N GLN A 205 1.92 -13.29 2.56
CA GLN A 205 2.56 -14.49 3.08
C GLN A 205 4.07 -14.34 2.94
N PRO A 206 4.88 -14.78 3.89
CA PRO A 206 6.30 -14.90 3.68
C PRO A 206 6.55 -16.07 2.73
N THR A 207 6.40 -15.86 1.41
CA THR A 207 7.24 -16.66 0.53
C THR A 207 8.67 -16.38 0.98
N ARG A 208 9.51 -17.41 1.12
CA ARG A 208 10.90 -17.28 1.60
C ARG A 208 11.68 -16.18 0.88
N ARG A 209 11.24 -15.75 -0.31
CA ARG A 209 11.78 -14.63 -1.09
C ARG A 209 11.32 -13.25 -0.58
N LEU A 210 10.02 -13.04 -0.31
CA LEU A 210 9.51 -11.75 0.19
C LEU A 210 9.94 -11.45 1.63
N ALA A 211 10.06 -12.48 2.49
CA ALA A 211 10.60 -12.30 3.83
C ALA A 211 12.03 -11.72 3.80
N GLY A 212 12.87 -12.13 2.84
CA GLY A 212 14.21 -11.55 2.63
C GLY A 212 14.15 -10.06 2.25
N TYR A 213 13.18 -9.65 1.43
CA TYR A 213 13.09 -8.26 0.96
C TYR A 213 12.64 -7.27 2.03
N LEU A 214 11.69 -7.64 2.89
CA LEU A 214 11.22 -6.79 3.98
C LEU A 214 12.16 -6.78 5.19
N THR A 215 13.09 -7.76 5.30
CA THR A 215 14.09 -7.81 6.39
C THR A 215 15.25 -6.84 6.21
N HIS A 216 15.52 -6.44 5.00
CA HIS A 216 16.65 -5.57 4.65
C HIS A 216 16.16 -4.21 4.13
N TRP A 217 14.96 -3.80 4.54
CA TRP A 217 14.56 -2.42 4.32
C TRP A 217 15.49 -1.54 5.18
N PRO A 218 16.46 -0.87 4.58
CA PRO A 218 17.27 0.05 5.34
C PRO A 218 16.38 1.25 5.65
N ILE A 219 15.82 1.28 6.86
CA ILE A 219 15.38 2.55 7.43
C ILE A 219 16.69 3.23 7.76
N PRO A 220 17.11 4.29 7.03
CA PRO A 220 18.28 5.06 7.43
C PRO A 220 18.03 5.57 8.84
N ALA A 221 19.01 5.33 9.72
CA ALA A 221 18.99 5.83 11.09
C ALA A 221 18.96 7.37 11.10
#